data_90746e0fdeba523457774cd283b90821
#
_entry.id   90746e0fdeba523457774cd283b90821
#
_cell.length_a   1.000
_cell.length_b   1.000
_cell.length_c   1.000
_cell.angle_alpha   90.00
_cell.angle_beta   90.00
_cell.angle_gamma   90.00
#
_symmetry.space_group_name_H-M   'P 1'
#
loop_
_entity.id
_entity.type
_entity.pdbx_description
1 polymer ?
#
loop_
_entity_poly.entity_id
_entity_poly.type
_entity_poly.pdbx_seq_one_letter_code
_entity_poly.pdbx_strand_id
1 'polypeptide(L)'
;ANFHSGNFMAERHVVTDNPFREEIKTYGYEDTLFGKGLADNNVSVLHIDNPLLFVRFESNARFLEKTEEAMRTLYAYRNELEGYSALLHLVDRLRRHHLLWITVWITRLTNVAVRRRLMGDNPSLFLYNVFRVCCLSRYYMKR
;
A
#
# COMPACT_ATOMS: atom_id res chain seq x y z
N ALA A 1 2.02 10.01 -11.79
CA ALA A 1 0.87 10.66 -11.14
C ALA A 1 0.24 9.67 -10.16
N ASN A 2 -0.16 10.13 -8.98
CA ASN A 2 -0.88 9.28 -8.03
C ASN A 2 -2.36 9.35 -8.39
N PHE A 3 -2.96 8.22 -8.73
CA PHE A 3 -4.40 8.10 -8.95
C PHE A 3 -5.09 7.66 -7.66
N HIS A 4 -6.28 8.22 -7.38
CA HIS A 4 -7.14 7.83 -6.27
C HIS A 4 -8.57 7.65 -6.77
N SER A 5 -9.17 6.51 -6.51
CA SER A 5 -10.53 6.17 -6.97
C SER A 5 -11.64 6.83 -6.14
N GLY A 6 -11.32 7.46 -5.02
CA GLY A 6 -12.32 8.05 -4.12
C GLY A 6 -13.13 9.20 -4.73
N ASN A 7 -12.57 9.92 -5.71
CA ASN A 7 -13.24 11.01 -6.41
C ASN A 7 -12.58 11.21 -7.78
N PHE A 8 -13.16 10.62 -8.83
CA PHE A 8 -12.67 10.81 -10.19
C PHE A 8 -13.83 10.79 -11.20
N MET A 9 -13.58 11.37 -12.35
CA MET A 9 -14.44 11.29 -13.51
C MET A 9 -13.60 10.90 -14.72
N ALA A 10 -14.11 10.01 -15.55
CA ALA A 10 -13.45 9.57 -16.76
C ALA A 10 -14.48 9.35 -17.87
N GLU A 11 -14.06 9.43 -19.10
CA GLU A 11 -14.87 8.99 -20.24
C GLU A 11 -15.08 7.47 -20.16
N ARG A 12 -16.26 7.02 -20.61
CA ARG A 12 -16.64 5.61 -20.50
C ARG A 12 -15.61 4.67 -21.13
N HIS A 13 -15.11 5.01 -22.32
CA HIS A 13 -14.15 4.18 -23.03
C HIS A 13 -12.86 4.01 -22.23
N VAL A 14 -12.37 5.05 -21.50
CA VAL A 14 -11.16 4.96 -20.68
C VAL A 14 -11.30 3.88 -19.62
N VAL A 15 -12.45 3.79 -18.95
CA VAL A 15 -12.69 2.77 -17.92
C VAL A 15 -12.93 1.40 -18.52
N THR A 16 -13.56 1.34 -19.73
CA THR A 16 -13.80 0.08 -20.43
C THR A 16 -12.49 -0.53 -20.93
N ASP A 17 -11.59 0.30 -21.46
CA ASP A 17 -10.31 -0.13 -22.02
C ASP A 17 -9.24 -0.38 -20.92
N ASN A 18 -9.45 0.22 -19.74
CA ASN A 18 -8.59 0.05 -18.56
C ASN A 18 -9.45 -0.35 -17.36
N PRO A 19 -9.98 -1.57 -17.31
CA PRO A 19 -10.84 -1.97 -16.19
C PRO A 19 -10.07 -2.09 -14.88
N PHE A 20 -10.76 -1.80 -13.77
CA PHE A 20 -10.24 -2.19 -12.46
C PHE A 20 -10.07 -3.70 -12.38
N ARG A 21 -9.06 -4.16 -11.66
CA ARG A 21 -8.79 -5.58 -11.51
C ARG A 21 -9.73 -6.21 -10.49
N GLU A 22 -10.77 -6.88 -10.98
CA GLU A 22 -11.77 -7.56 -10.14
C GLU A 22 -11.22 -8.74 -9.34
N GLU A 23 -10.07 -9.28 -9.72
CA GLU A 23 -9.36 -10.33 -8.98
C GLU A 23 -8.77 -9.83 -7.66
N ILE A 24 -8.56 -8.51 -7.49
CA ILE A 24 -8.08 -7.90 -6.26
C ILE A 24 -9.26 -7.75 -5.30
N LYS A 25 -9.49 -8.76 -4.47
CA LYS A 25 -10.56 -8.76 -3.46
C LYS A 25 -10.11 -8.27 -2.10
N THR A 26 -8.83 -7.96 -1.94
CA THR A 26 -8.23 -7.47 -0.70
C THR A 26 -7.91 -5.99 -0.83
N TYR A 27 -7.97 -5.26 0.28
CA TYR A 27 -7.71 -3.83 0.31
C TYR A 27 -6.27 -3.48 -0.13
N GLY A 28 -6.18 -2.42 -0.94
CA GLY A 28 -4.95 -1.65 -1.20
C GLY A 28 -4.28 -1.92 -2.54
N TYR A 29 -3.69 -0.86 -3.08
CA TYR A 29 -2.96 -0.82 -4.35
C TYR A 29 -3.80 -1.00 -5.64
N GLU A 30 -5.09 -1.23 -5.56
CA GLU A 30 -5.99 -1.27 -6.71
C GLU A 30 -5.96 0.04 -7.50
N ASP A 31 -5.98 1.18 -6.79
CA ASP A 31 -5.86 2.52 -7.37
C ASP A 31 -4.51 2.73 -8.05
N THR A 32 -3.44 2.26 -7.41
CA THR A 32 -2.08 2.39 -7.96
C THR A 32 -1.92 1.57 -9.24
N LEU A 33 -2.47 0.34 -9.26
CA LEU A 33 -2.45 -0.52 -10.44
C LEU A 33 -3.30 0.05 -11.57
N PHE A 34 -4.47 0.59 -11.26
CA PHE A 34 -5.32 1.27 -12.24
C PHE A 34 -4.59 2.51 -12.81
N GLY A 35 -4.06 3.38 -11.94
CA GLY A 35 -3.31 4.56 -12.37
C GLY A 35 -2.06 4.23 -13.18
N LYS A 36 -1.39 3.10 -12.88
CA LYS A 36 -0.31 2.57 -13.70
C LYS A 36 -0.81 2.15 -15.08
N GLY A 37 -1.92 1.41 -15.15
CA GLY A 37 -2.54 1.01 -16.43
C GLY A 37 -2.87 2.21 -17.30
N LEU A 38 -3.43 3.29 -16.72
CA LEU A 38 -3.67 4.55 -17.44
C LEU A 38 -2.37 5.14 -17.99
N ALA A 39 -1.31 5.17 -17.19
CA ALA A 39 -0.01 5.70 -17.60
C ALA A 39 0.63 4.85 -18.71
N ASP A 40 0.59 3.52 -18.60
CA ASP A 40 1.12 2.59 -19.59
C ASP A 40 0.38 2.74 -20.95
N ASN A 41 -0.91 3.09 -20.92
CA ASN A 41 -1.74 3.35 -22.11
C ASN A 41 -1.75 4.84 -22.55
N ASN A 42 -0.85 5.66 -21.99
CA ASN A 42 -0.73 7.10 -22.31
C ASN A 42 -2.01 7.90 -22.06
N VAL A 43 -2.86 7.48 -21.14
CA VAL A 43 -4.05 8.21 -20.73
C VAL A 43 -3.66 9.34 -19.77
N SER A 44 -3.98 10.57 -20.14
CA SER A 44 -3.71 11.74 -19.31
C SER A 44 -4.63 11.81 -18.10
N VAL A 45 -4.06 12.05 -16.92
CA VAL A 45 -4.81 12.29 -15.66
C VAL A 45 -4.63 13.75 -15.25
N LEU A 46 -5.74 14.48 -15.18
CA LEU A 46 -5.77 15.86 -14.69
C LEU A 46 -6.17 15.85 -13.21
N HIS A 47 -5.34 16.44 -12.36
CA HIS A 47 -5.68 16.68 -10.96
C HIS A 47 -6.33 18.05 -10.82
N ILE A 48 -7.52 18.08 -10.24
CA ILE A 48 -8.28 19.31 -9.98
C ILE A 48 -8.44 19.50 -8.47
N ASP A 49 -8.58 20.74 -8.05
CA ASP A 49 -8.88 21.08 -6.66
C ASP A 49 -10.37 20.83 -6.38
N ASN A 50 -10.67 19.61 -5.97
CA ASN A 50 -12.04 19.19 -5.61
C ASN A 50 -11.98 18.31 -4.34
N PRO A 51 -11.77 18.92 -3.16
CA PRO A 51 -11.58 18.18 -1.93
C PRO A 51 -12.86 17.47 -1.48
N LEU A 52 -12.70 16.26 -0.97
CA LEU A 52 -13.75 15.51 -0.28
C LEU A 52 -13.62 15.63 1.21
N LEU A 53 -14.76 15.79 1.89
CA LEU A 53 -14.82 15.78 3.35
C LEU A 53 -14.93 14.34 3.86
N PHE A 54 -13.97 13.92 4.71
CA PHE A 54 -14.09 12.68 5.45
C PHE A 54 -15.00 12.87 6.65
N VAL A 55 -16.21 12.31 6.60
CA VAL A 55 -17.21 12.44 7.66
C VAL A 55 -16.99 11.45 8.79
N ARG A 56 -16.34 10.33 8.51
CA ARG A 56 -16.13 9.26 9.50
C ARG A 56 -14.76 8.63 9.31
N PHE A 57 -13.94 8.65 10.36
CA PHE A 57 -12.64 7.97 10.39
C PHE A 57 -12.78 6.57 10.96
N GLU A 58 -12.03 5.63 10.41
CA GLU A 58 -11.90 4.29 10.94
C GLU A 58 -11.07 4.28 12.23
N SER A 59 -11.27 3.24 13.06
CA SER A 59 -10.39 3.03 14.21
C SER A 59 -8.97 2.69 13.78
N ASN A 60 -7.98 3.06 14.59
CA ASN A 60 -6.57 2.71 14.35
C ASN A 60 -6.36 1.20 14.20
N ALA A 61 -7.13 0.37 14.92
CA ALA A 61 -7.09 -1.07 14.81
C ALA A 61 -7.48 -1.53 13.38
N ARG A 62 -8.62 -1.02 12.86
CA ARG A 62 -9.08 -1.36 11.51
C ARG A 62 -8.13 -0.84 10.44
N PHE A 63 -7.54 0.34 10.66
CA PHE A 63 -6.53 0.90 9.76
C PHE A 63 -5.28 0.01 9.67
N LEU A 64 -4.82 -0.57 10.80
CA LEU A 64 -3.69 -1.51 10.79
C LEU A 64 -4.02 -2.83 10.09
N GLU A 65 -5.24 -3.37 10.26
CA GLU A 65 -5.69 -4.54 9.52
C GLU A 65 -5.67 -4.31 8.01
N LYS A 66 -6.25 -3.19 7.56
CA LYS A 66 -6.20 -2.78 6.15
C LYS A 66 -4.77 -2.59 5.65
N THR A 67 -3.88 -2.08 6.50
CA THR A 67 -2.45 -1.98 6.15
C THR A 67 -1.83 -3.35 5.92
N GLU A 68 -2.14 -4.35 6.75
CA GLU A 68 -1.63 -5.72 6.55
C GLU A 68 -2.20 -6.35 5.27
N GLU A 69 -3.47 -6.13 4.97
CA GLU A 69 -4.10 -6.53 3.70
C GLU A 69 -3.38 -5.87 2.51
N ALA A 70 -3.17 -4.54 2.58
CA ALA A 70 -2.45 -3.79 1.54
C ALA A 70 -1.01 -4.29 1.33
N MET A 71 -0.29 -4.69 2.39
CA MET A 71 1.05 -5.27 2.23
C MET A 71 1.02 -6.63 1.54
N ARG A 72 -0.04 -7.40 1.74
CA ARG A 72 -0.26 -8.67 1.03
C ARG A 72 -0.49 -8.43 -0.46
N THR A 73 -1.37 -7.48 -0.80
CA THR A 73 -1.63 -7.08 -2.19
C THR A 73 -0.36 -6.55 -2.85
N LEU A 74 0.36 -5.66 -2.17
CA LEU A 74 1.64 -5.12 -2.66
C LEU A 74 2.66 -6.21 -2.98
N TYR A 75 2.77 -7.24 -2.14
CA TYR A 75 3.66 -8.36 -2.40
C TYR A 75 3.19 -9.22 -3.57
N ALA A 76 1.90 -9.47 -3.69
CA ALA A 76 1.31 -10.25 -4.79
C ALA A 76 1.61 -9.59 -6.15
N TYR A 77 1.45 -8.27 -6.24
CA TYR A 77 1.65 -7.48 -7.47
C TYR A 77 2.99 -6.75 -7.53
N ARG A 78 3.99 -7.18 -6.75
CA ARG A 78 5.29 -6.49 -6.63
C ARG A 78 6.03 -6.27 -7.94
N ASN A 79 5.95 -7.23 -8.87
CA ASN A 79 6.62 -7.13 -10.17
C ASN A 79 5.99 -6.02 -11.04
N GLU A 80 4.68 -5.88 -10.96
CA GLU A 80 3.94 -4.86 -11.70
C GLU A 80 4.06 -3.48 -11.07
N LEU A 81 4.18 -3.43 -9.74
CA LEU A 81 4.35 -2.20 -8.96
C LEU A 81 5.82 -1.78 -8.79
N GLU A 82 6.75 -2.46 -9.47
CA GLU A 82 8.14 -2.05 -9.49
C GLU A 82 8.25 -0.61 -10.04
N GLY A 83 8.99 0.25 -9.34
CA GLY A 83 9.10 1.68 -9.66
C GLY A 83 7.96 2.57 -9.12
N TYR A 84 6.83 2.00 -8.72
CA TYR A 84 5.67 2.75 -8.20
C TYR A 84 5.57 2.77 -6.67
N SER A 85 6.36 1.97 -5.97
CA SER A 85 6.32 1.90 -4.51
C SER A 85 7.71 2.06 -3.87
N ALA A 86 7.90 3.18 -3.16
CA ALA A 86 9.12 3.41 -2.37
C ALA A 86 9.34 2.31 -1.30
N LEU A 87 8.25 1.72 -0.78
CA LEU A 87 8.32 0.64 0.18
C LEU A 87 8.88 -0.65 -0.44
N LEU A 88 8.48 -1.00 -1.67
CA LEU A 88 9.08 -2.12 -2.41
C LEU A 88 10.58 -1.88 -2.62
N HIS A 89 10.98 -0.71 -3.09
CA HIS A 89 12.39 -0.37 -3.26
C HIS A 89 13.20 -0.53 -1.99
N LEU A 90 12.65 -0.08 -0.85
CA LEU A 90 13.32 -0.22 0.44
C LEU A 90 13.49 -1.70 0.83
N VAL A 91 12.41 -2.49 0.73
CA VAL A 91 12.45 -3.92 1.10
C VAL A 91 13.35 -4.72 0.15
N ASP A 92 13.33 -4.42 -1.15
CA ASP A 92 14.24 -5.05 -2.12
C ASP A 92 15.71 -4.68 -1.88
N ARG A 93 15.99 -3.45 -1.43
CA ARG A 93 17.33 -3.07 -0.98
C ARG A 93 17.76 -3.87 0.23
N LEU A 94 16.91 -3.98 1.26
CA LEU A 94 17.18 -4.81 2.44
C LEU A 94 17.40 -6.28 2.06
N ARG A 95 16.63 -6.81 1.11
CA ARG A 95 16.78 -8.16 0.59
C ARG A 95 18.13 -8.37 -0.09
N ARG A 96 18.55 -7.45 -0.96
CA ARG A 96 19.85 -7.51 -1.66
C ARG A 96 21.04 -7.49 -0.70
N HIS A 97 20.90 -6.80 0.43
CA HIS A 97 21.94 -6.76 1.48
C HIS A 97 21.76 -7.84 2.56
N HIS A 98 20.86 -8.81 2.33
CA HIS A 98 20.58 -9.89 3.29
C HIS A 98 20.13 -9.40 4.69
N LEU A 99 19.50 -8.22 4.78
CA LEU A 99 19.09 -7.59 6.04
C LEU A 99 17.62 -7.87 6.42
N LEU A 100 16.86 -8.63 5.61
CA LEU A 100 15.45 -8.92 5.90
C LEU A 100 15.25 -9.66 7.24
N TRP A 101 16.19 -10.50 7.65
CA TRP A 101 16.08 -11.22 8.92
C TRP A 101 16.02 -10.26 10.11
N ILE A 102 16.68 -9.09 10.03
CA ILE A 102 16.63 -8.06 11.07
C ILE A 102 15.19 -7.54 11.23
N THR A 103 14.50 -7.25 10.12
CA THR A 103 13.11 -6.75 10.17
C THR A 103 12.16 -7.79 10.77
N VAL A 104 12.36 -9.06 10.44
CA VAL A 104 11.55 -10.15 10.99
C VAL A 104 11.86 -10.36 12.48
N TRP A 105 13.12 -10.27 12.87
CA TRP A 105 13.53 -10.38 14.28
C TRP A 105 12.96 -9.23 15.13
N ILE A 106 13.07 -7.97 14.65
CA ILE A 106 12.45 -6.81 15.29
C ILE A 106 10.95 -7.05 15.47
N THR A 107 10.26 -7.54 14.41
CA THR A 107 8.82 -7.82 14.49
C THR A 107 8.49 -8.83 15.57
N ARG A 108 9.25 -9.92 15.69
CA ARG A 108 9.01 -10.96 16.71
C ARG A 108 9.11 -10.39 18.12
N LEU A 109 10.07 -9.50 18.37
CA LEU A 109 10.31 -8.92 19.69
C LEU A 109 9.33 -7.79 20.04
N THR A 110 8.92 -6.99 19.06
CA THR A 110 8.24 -5.71 19.33
C THR A 110 6.80 -5.65 18.83
N ASN A 111 6.29 -6.68 18.13
CA ASN A 111 5.00 -6.63 17.47
C ASN A 111 3.86 -6.17 18.39
N VAL A 112 3.75 -6.76 19.59
CA VAL A 112 2.67 -6.44 20.53
C VAL A 112 2.76 -4.98 21.00
N ALA A 113 3.98 -4.52 21.35
CA ALA A 113 4.20 -3.17 21.85
C ALA A 113 3.97 -2.13 20.73
N VAL A 114 4.48 -2.39 19.52
CA VAL A 114 4.30 -1.52 18.34
C VAL A 114 2.81 -1.43 17.98
N ARG A 115 2.10 -2.56 17.90
CA ARG A 115 0.66 -2.57 17.61
C ARG A 115 -0.13 -1.80 18.68
N ARG A 116 0.14 -2.05 19.97
CA ARG A 116 -0.51 -1.32 21.07
C ARG A 116 -0.27 0.19 20.95
N ARG A 117 0.95 0.61 20.65
CA ARG A 117 1.28 2.03 20.46
C ARG A 117 0.58 2.64 19.25
N LEU A 118 0.48 1.90 18.14
CA LEU A 118 -0.18 2.35 16.91
C LEU A 118 -1.72 2.37 17.04
N MET A 119 -2.30 1.52 17.90
CA MET A 119 -3.74 1.51 18.16
C MET A 119 -4.18 2.60 19.16
N GLY A 120 -3.25 3.24 19.88
CA GLY A 120 -3.56 4.29 20.85
C GLY A 120 -3.93 5.63 20.21
N ASP A 121 -4.23 6.62 21.04
CA ASP A 121 -4.74 7.94 20.63
C ASP A 121 -3.68 8.80 19.92
N ASN A 122 -2.40 8.51 20.10
CA ASN A 122 -1.30 9.28 19.49
C ASN A 122 -0.31 8.32 18.77
N PRO A 123 -0.68 7.77 17.61
CA PRO A 123 0.16 6.86 16.86
C PRO A 123 1.39 7.57 16.26
N SER A 124 2.54 6.91 16.31
CA SER A 124 3.78 7.41 15.71
C SER A 124 3.86 7.03 14.23
N LEU A 125 4.00 8.03 13.34
CA LEU A 125 4.21 7.80 11.90
C LEU A 125 5.50 7.01 11.62
N PHE A 126 6.57 7.23 12.40
CA PHE A 126 7.79 6.47 12.28
C PHE A 126 7.56 4.98 12.57
N LEU A 127 6.90 4.66 13.69
CA LEU A 127 6.55 3.27 14.04
C LEU A 127 5.61 2.64 13.01
N TYR A 128 4.69 3.40 12.45
CA TYR A 128 3.82 2.93 11.37
C TYR A 128 4.62 2.54 10.13
N ASN A 129 5.60 3.36 9.71
CA ASN A 129 6.45 3.03 8.57
C ASN A 129 7.32 1.78 8.86
N VAL A 130 7.88 1.66 10.05
CA VAL A 130 8.59 0.44 10.49
C VAL A 130 7.66 -0.77 10.43
N PHE A 131 6.44 -0.66 10.94
CA PHE A 131 5.43 -1.72 10.86
C PHE A 131 5.15 -2.17 9.43
N ARG A 132 4.97 -1.24 8.47
CA ARG A 132 4.78 -1.56 7.05
C ARG A 132 5.96 -2.32 6.45
N VAL A 133 7.19 -1.86 6.70
CA VAL A 133 8.42 -2.54 6.27
C VAL A 133 8.46 -3.97 6.83
N CYS A 134 8.20 -4.13 8.11
CA CYS A 134 8.18 -5.43 8.77
C CYS A 134 7.09 -6.36 8.22
N CYS A 135 5.89 -5.84 7.96
CA CYS A 135 4.80 -6.61 7.38
C CYS A 135 5.14 -7.10 5.97
N LEU A 136 5.68 -6.23 5.11
CA LEU A 136 6.05 -6.60 3.75
C LEU A 136 7.23 -7.60 3.75
N SER A 137 8.26 -7.38 4.58
CA SER A 137 9.44 -8.25 4.67
C SER A 137 9.08 -9.69 5.03
N ARG A 138 8.05 -9.91 5.85
CA ARG A 138 7.57 -11.26 6.20
C ARG A 138 7.13 -12.07 4.99
N TYR A 139 6.55 -11.45 3.97
CA TYR A 139 6.14 -12.14 2.74
C TYR A 139 7.35 -12.61 1.92
N TYR A 140 8.43 -11.85 1.91
CA TYR A 140 9.69 -12.24 1.25
C TYR A 140 10.43 -13.38 1.96
N MET A 141 10.20 -13.56 3.27
CA MET A 141 10.86 -14.58 4.09
C MET A 141 10.08 -15.90 4.19
N LYS A 142 8.82 -15.93 3.74
CA LYS A 142 7.93 -17.13 3.80
C LYS A 142 8.16 -18.13 2.67
N ARG A 143 9.29 -18.01 1.95
CA ARG A 143 9.67 -19.01 0.93
C ARG A 143 10.35 -20.18 1.56
#